data_d0da2ee2b481d8b396c78cb6f434daed
#
_entry.id   d0da2ee2b481d8b396c78cb6f434daed
#
_cell.length_a   1.000
_cell.length_b   1.000
_cell.length_c   1.000
_cell.angle_alpha   90.00
_cell.angle_beta   90.00
_cell.angle_gamma   90.00
#
_symmetry.space_group_name_H-M   'P 1'
#
loop_
_entity.id
_entity.type
_entity.pdbx_description
1 polymer ?
#
loop_
_entity_poly.entity_id
_entity_poly.type
_entity_poly.pdbx_seq_one_letter_code
_entity_poly.pdbx_strand_id
1 'polypeptide(L)'
;MAKVSICVPTYNNASEVERLLQSVHRQNYTDYEVNISDDSTNEETAELIERIRTEWSWQDKLHYIHNEKPLGHIYNWNAAIKMAAGEYIKIMFSDDWFTDSNSLGTFVSMLDEHPKANLAFSGSMQVLLDGQDIEHVKHLNKQVTEHGNAYARYAEDAFIERLHRNYKLFFLGNQIGAPSAGIYRRGEQPVLFDEQSNWASDMFLYFDLLQANHVFVYTKEPLISIGMHANQYTETFTERSFHNYR
;
A
#
# COMPACT_ATOMS: atom_id res chain seq x y z
N MET A 1 19.36 -8.98 8.64
CA MET A 1 18.01 -9.12 8.03
C MET A 1 17.24 -7.90 8.48
N ALA A 2 16.69 -7.13 7.56
CA ALA A 2 15.96 -5.90 7.89
C ALA A 2 14.70 -6.22 8.73
N LYS A 3 14.26 -5.26 9.55
CA LYS A 3 13.02 -5.39 10.34
C LYS A 3 11.77 -5.27 9.46
N VAL A 4 11.80 -4.35 8.49
CA VAL A 4 10.66 -4.07 7.60
C VAL A 4 11.04 -4.36 6.16
N SER A 5 10.19 -5.09 5.44
CA SER A 5 10.23 -5.20 3.97
C SER A 5 9.18 -4.28 3.38
N ILE A 6 9.61 -3.24 2.68
CA ILE A 6 8.75 -2.35 1.91
C ILE A 6 8.58 -2.97 0.53
N CYS A 7 7.37 -3.46 0.21
CA CYS A 7 7.06 -4.19 -1.01
C CYS A 7 6.32 -3.27 -1.99
N VAL A 8 6.95 -3.01 -3.15
CA VAL A 8 6.48 -2.04 -4.14
C VAL A 8 6.24 -2.75 -5.47
N PRO A 9 5.00 -3.08 -5.80
CA PRO A 9 4.66 -3.48 -7.17
C PRO A 9 4.52 -2.24 -8.06
N THR A 10 5.00 -2.30 -9.30
CA THR A 10 4.95 -1.19 -10.23
C THR A 10 4.63 -1.64 -11.67
N TYR A 11 4.10 -0.72 -12.49
CA TYR A 11 3.81 -0.90 -13.90
C TYR A 11 3.76 0.43 -14.64
N ASN A 12 4.74 0.73 -15.51
CA ASN A 12 4.82 1.91 -16.37
C ASN A 12 4.61 3.26 -15.65
N ASN A 13 5.13 3.42 -14.43
CA ASN A 13 4.92 4.62 -13.61
C ASN A 13 6.18 5.03 -12.81
N ALA A 14 7.31 5.09 -13.47
CA ALA A 14 8.62 5.39 -12.86
C ALA A 14 8.62 6.70 -12.03
N SER A 15 7.87 7.73 -12.44
CA SER A 15 7.79 9.01 -11.71
C SER A 15 7.10 8.86 -10.35
N GLU A 16 6.07 8.04 -10.26
CA GLU A 16 5.38 7.73 -9.01
C GLU A 16 6.28 6.89 -8.10
N VAL A 17 6.98 5.90 -8.67
CA VAL A 17 7.99 5.11 -7.95
C VAL A 17 9.09 6.01 -7.38
N GLU A 18 9.57 6.98 -8.14
CA GLU A 18 10.58 7.95 -7.66
C GLU A 18 10.06 8.74 -6.44
N ARG A 19 8.84 9.28 -6.51
CA ARG A 19 8.21 9.99 -5.39
C ARG A 19 8.08 9.11 -4.16
N LEU A 20 7.61 7.86 -4.33
CA LEU A 20 7.52 6.87 -3.26
C LEU A 20 8.89 6.64 -2.62
N LEU A 21 9.92 6.32 -3.41
CA LEU A 21 11.27 6.03 -2.92
C LEU A 21 11.91 7.23 -2.23
N GLN A 22 11.66 8.46 -2.71
CA GLN A 22 12.08 9.68 -2.02
C GLN A 22 11.40 9.80 -0.64
N SER A 23 10.13 9.40 -0.49
CA SER A 23 9.45 9.39 0.81
C SER A 23 10.01 8.34 1.76
N VAL A 24 10.43 7.18 1.22
CA VAL A 24 11.12 6.12 1.97
C VAL A 24 12.52 6.60 2.41
N HIS A 25 13.28 7.22 1.51
CA HIS A 25 14.62 7.73 1.81
C HIS A 25 14.63 8.77 2.93
N ARG A 26 13.56 9.55 3.05
CA ARG A 26 13.40 10.57 4.10
C ARG A 26 12.92 10.03 5.45
N GLN A 27 12.67 8.71 5.58
CA GLN A 27 12.25 8.15 6.85
C GLN A 27 13.38 8.16 7.89
N ASN A 28 13.06 8.57 9.12
CA ASN A 28 13.97 8.50 10.27
C ASN A 28 14.24 7.07 10.72
N TYR A 29 13.30 6.16 10.49
CA TYR A 29 13.46 4.73 10.73
C TYR A 29 14.25 4.10 9.58
N THR A 30 15.37 3.43 9.86
CA THR A 30 16.34 2.99 8.85
C THR A 30 16.50 1.48 8.69
N ASP A 31 15.90 0.67 9.59
CA ASP A 31 16.00 -0.79 9.54
C ASP A 31 14.95 -1.39 8.61
N TYR A 32 15.08 -1.13 7.32
CA TYR A 32 14.22 -1.64 6.27
C TYR A 32 15.00 -2.06 5.03
N GLU A 33 14.39 -2.91 4.23
CA GLU A 33 14.72 -3.21 2.83
C GLU A 33 13.56 -2.76 1.93
N VAL A 34 13.84 -2.54 0.64
CA VAL A 34 12.85 -2.20 -0.39
C VAL A 34 12.86 -3.28 -1.46
N ASN A 35 11.72 -3.89 -1.72
CA ASN A 35 11.53 -4.97 -2.69
C ASN A 35 10.59 -4.50 -3.79
N ILE A 36 11.09 -4.33 -5.01
CA ILE A 36 10.33 -3.85 -6.16
C ILE A 36 10.12 -4.99 -7.15
N SER A 37 8.86 -5.27 -7.49
CA SER A 37 8.48 -6.14 -8.60
C SER A 37 7.87 -5.30 -9.71
N ASP A 38 8.49 -5.30 -10.87
CA ASP A 38 8.18 -4.41 -11.98
C ASP A 38 7.63 -5.18 -13.18
N ASP A 39 6.37 -4.89 -13.53
CA ASP A 39 5.67 -5.41 -14.69
C ASP A 39 5.76 -4.46 -15.91
N SER A 40 6.58 -3.39 -15.85
CA SER A 40 6.67 -2.39 -16.90
C SER A 40 7.05 -2.99 -18.25
N THR A 41 6.53 -2.38 -19.31
CA THR A 41 6.85 -2.75 -20.70
C THR A 41 7.94 -1.86 -21.31
N ASN A 42 8.49 -0.93 -20.50
CA ASN A 42 9.59 -0.04 -20.83
C ASN A 42 10.69 -0.15 -19.77
N GLU A 43 11.83 0.51 -20.01
CA GLU A 43 13.01 0.44 -19.13
C GLU A 43 13.08 1.60 -18.12
N GLU A 44 12.10 2.51 -18.07
CA GLU A 44 12.18 3.73 -17.27
C GLU A 44 12.32 3.46 -15.77
N THR A 45 11.61 2.44 -15.26
CA THR A 45 11.74 2.02 -13.86
C THR A 45 13.11 1.41 -13.60
N ALA A 46 13.62 0.57 -14.50
CA ALA A 46 14.94 -0.04 -14.36
C ALA A 46 16.06 1.02 -14.31
N GLU A 47 16.02 1.99 -15.22
CA GLU A 47 16.96 3.13 -15.26
C GLU A 47 16.90 3.96 -13.97
N LEU A 48 15.67 4.24 -13.48
CA LEU A 48 15.44 4.92 -12.20
C LEU A 48 16.10 4.16 -11.04
N ILE A 49 15.90 2.86 -10.95
CA ILE A 49 16.42 2.03 -9.86
C ILE A 49 17.95 2.00 -9.85
N GLU A 50 18.61 1.86 -11.00
CA GLU A 50 20.07 1.89 -11.09
C GLU A 50 20.64 3.26 -10.68
N ARG A 51 19.98 4.35 -11.05
CA ARG A 51 20.34 5.71 -10.61
C ARG A 51 20.22 5.83 -9.08
N ILE A 52 19.09 5.44 -8.50
CA ILE A 52 18.83 5.52 -7.05
C ILE A 52 19.81 4.67 -6.26
N ARG A 53 20.08 3.44 -6.69
CA ARG A 53 21.08 2.57 -6.04
C ARG A 53 22.43 3.26 -5.92
N THR A 54 22.84 3.93 -6.99
CA THR A 54 24.12 4.65 -7.04
C THR A 54 24.11 5.90 -6.18
N GLU A 55 23.11 6.78 -6.36
CA GLU A 55 23.04 8.08 -5.70
C GLU A 55 22.83 7.97 -4.17
N TRP A 56 22.03 6.99 -3.72
CA TRP A 56 21.69 6.82 -2.30
C TRP A 56 22.47 5.70 -1.60
N SER A 57 23.39 5.05 -2.31
CA SER A 57 24.14 3.89 -1.79
C SER A 57 23.23 2.76 -1.29
N TRP A 58 22.19 2.43 -2.06
CA TRP A 58 21.17 1.45 -1.71
C TRP A 58 21.36 0.07 -2.37
N GLN A 59 22.59 -0.29 -2.78
CA GLN A 59 22.89 -1.56 -3.46
C GLN A 59 22.41 -2.78 -2.66
N ASP A 60 22.61 -2.76 -1.34
CA ASP A 60 22.24 -3.87 -0.45
C ASP A 60 20.83 -3.72 0.16
N LYS A 61 20.19 -2.57 -0.03
CA LYS A 61 18.91 -2.23 0.58
C LYS A 61 17.74 -2.32 -0.40
N LEU A 62 17.99 -2.10 -1.69
CA LEU A 62 16.97 -2.07 -2.73
C LEU A 62 17.12 -3.28 -3.64
N HIS A 63 16.13 -4.16 -3.59
CA HIS A 63 16.03 -5.36 -4.42
C HIS A 63 15.00 -5.11 -5.53
N TYR A 64 15.38 -5.40 -6.76
CA TYR A 64 14.54 -5.12 -7.93
C TYR A 64 14.51 -6.31 -8.87
N ILE A 65 13.31 -6.65 -9.32
CA ILE A 65 13.06 -7.65 -10.36
C ILE A 65 12.17 -7.00 -11.42
N HIS A 66 12.67 -6.99 -12.67
CA HIS A 66 11.86 -6.71 -13.85
C HIS A 66 11.32 -8.03 -14.38
N ASN A 67 10.00 -8.17 -14.47
CA ASN A 67 9.37 -9.39 -14.97
C ASN A 67 9.50 -9.44 -16.50
N GLU A 68 10.00 -10.55 -17.05
CA GLU A 68 10.18 -10.72 -18.52
C GLU A 68 8.88 -10.48 -19.31
N LYS A 69 7.75 -10.76 -18.68
CA LYS A 69 6.40 -10.46 -19.18
C LYS A 69 5.55 -9.98 -18.03
N PRO A 70 4.67 -9.01 -18.25
CA PRO A 70 3.74 -8.57 -17.22
C PRO A 70 2.96 -9.75 -16.63
N LEU A 71 3.04 -9.91 -15.32
CA LEU A 71 2.33 -10.95 -14.57
C LEU A 71 0.85 -10.60 -14.39
N GLY A 72 0.54 -9.29 -14.41
CA GLY A 72 -0.74 -8.73 -14.01
C GLY A 72 -0.76 -8.36 -12.52
N HIS A 73 -1.66 -7.43 -12.16
CA HIS A 73 -1.61 -6.72 -10.89
C HIS A 73 -1.49 -7.61 -9.65
N ILE A 74 -2.36 -8.62 -9.43
CA ILE A 74 -2.33 -9.48 -8.25
C ILE A 74 -1.03 -10.30 -8.17
N TYR A 75 -0.61 -10.87 -9.28
CA TYR A 75 0.62 -11.67 -9.33
C TYR A 75 1.86 -10.81 -9.11
N ASN A 76 1.88 -9.58 -9.64
CA ASN A 76 2.96 -8.62 -9.42
C ASN A 76 3.01 -8.15 -7.95
N TRP A 77 1.83 -7.90 -7.32
CA TRP A 77 1.75 -7.58 -5.90
C TRP A 77 2.32 -8.70 -5.03
N ASN A 78 1.91 -9.93 -5.34
CA ASN A 78 2.42 -11.12 -4.65
C ASN A 78 3.91 -11.37 -4.90
N ALA A 79 4.41 -11.06 -6.10
CA ALA A 79 5.84 -11.18 -6.41
C ALA A 79 6.67 -10.24 -5.53
N ALA A 80 6.27 -8.98 -5.36
CA ALA A 80 6.94 -8.05 -4.46
C ALA A 80 6.93 -8.55 -2.99
N ILE A 81 5.79 -9.09 -2.51
CA ILE A 81 5.66 -9.62 -1.15
C ILE A 81 6.53 -10.88 -0.95
N LYS A 82 6.62 -11.76 -1.94
CA LYS A 82 7.44 -12.99 -1.89
C LYS A 82 8.95 -12.71 -1.76
N MET A 83 9.42 -11.52 -2.13
CA MET A 83 10.81 -11.09 -1.93
C MET A 83 11.10 -10.72 -0.46
N ALA A 84 10.09 -10.50 0.37
CA ALA A 84 10.22 -9.97 1.72
C ALA A 84 10.95 -10.94 2.66
N ALA A 85 12.01 -10.44 3.32
CA ALA A 85 12.76 -11.16 4.34
C ALA A 85 12.55 -10.59 5.76
N GLY A 86 12.03 -9.36 5.88
CA GLY A 86 11.80 -8.68 7.15
C GLY A 86 10.72 -9.32 8.02
N GLU A 87 10.69 -8.92 9.30
CA GLU A 87 9.66 -9.34 10.26
C GLU A 87 8.29 -8.74 9.90
N TYR A 88 8.29 -7.51 9.39
CA TYR A 88 7.09 -6.79 8.99
C TYR A 88 7.03 -6.57 7.49
N ILE A 89 5.85 -6.68 6.92
CA ILE A 89 5.57 -6.37 5.52
C ILE A 89 4.80 -5.05 5.45
N LYS A 90 5.36 -4.12 4.70
CA LYS A 90 4.79 -2.83 4.37
C LYS A 90 4.55 -2.79 2.86
N ILE A 91 3.31 -3.05 2.43
CA ILE A 91 2.95 -2.88 1.03
C ILE A 91 2.86 -1.37 0.76
N MET A 92 3.46 -0.91 -0.35
CA MET A 92 3.35 0.45 -0.83
C MET A 92 3.03 0.40 -2.33
N PHE A 93 1.84 0.78 -2.71
CA PHE A 93 1.53 0.97 -4.13
C PHE A 93 2.31 2.16 -4.67
N SER A 94 2.71 2.10 -5.92
CA SER A 94 3.67 3.04 -6.50
C SER A 94 3.18 4.49 -6.54
N ASP A 95 1.87 4.71 -6.55
CA ASP A 95 1.21 6.02 -6.50
C ASP A 95 1.05 6.59 -5.08
N ASP A 96 1.43 5.84 -4.03
CA ASP A 96 1.35 6.22 -2.62
C ASP A 96 2.72 6.61 -2.04
N TRP A 97 2.74 7.37 -0.93
CA TRP A 97 3.97 7.74 -0.24
C TRP A 97 3.77 7.96 1.26
N PHE A 98 4.85 7.92 2.04
CA PHE A 98 4.80 8.27 3.47
C PHE A 98 4.50 9.76 3.64
N THR A 99 3.55 10.09 4.53
CA THR A 99 3.11 11.48 4.75
C THR A 99 4.21 12.33 5.39
N ASP A 100 4.97 11.76 6.33
CA ASP A 100 6.09 12.44 7.00
C ASP A 100 7.26 11.49 7.29
N SER A 101 8.36 12.04 7.84
CA SER A 101 9.59 11.30 8.10
C SER A 101 9.52 10.30 9.27
N ASN A 102 8.47 10.31 10.08
CA ASN A 102 8.29 9.41 11.21
C ASN A 102 7.27 8.29 10.92
N SER A 103 6.56 8.39 9.80
CA SER A 103 5.44 7.49 9.45
C SER A 103 5.83 6.01 9.56
N LEU A 104 6.96 5.60 8.99
CA LEU A 104 7.41 4.20 9.06
C LEU A 104 7.75 3.78 10.50
N GLY A 105 8.44 4.65 11.25
CA GLY A 105 8.76 4.42 12.67
C GLY A 105 7.50 4.24 13.52
N THR A 106 6.47 5.04 13.27
CA THR A 106 5.17 4.93 13.94
C THR A 106 4.51 3.58 13.65
N PHE A 107 4.47 3.13 12.39
CA PHE A 107 3.96 1.79 12.06
C PHE A 107 4.71 0.67 12.78
N VAL A 108 6.03 0.76 12.84
CA VAL A 108 6.87 -0.23 13.54
C VAL A 108 6.55 -0.24 15.04
N SER A 109 6.50 0.93 15.67
CA SER A 109 6.17 1.07 17.09
C SER A 109 4.78 0.50 17.41
N MET A 110 3.77 0.73 16.55
CA MET A 110 2.43 0.16 16.73
C MET A 110 2.46 -1.36 16.85
N LEU A 111 3.26 -2.06 16.05
CA LEU A 111 3.38 -3.52 16.14
C LEU A 111 4.30 -3.95 17.29
N ASP A 112 5.42 -3.27 17.54
CA ASP A 112 6.37 -3.61 18.60
C ASP A 112 5.73 -3.51 19.99
N GLU A 113 4.93 -2.47 20.24
CA GLU A 113 4.18 -2.26 21.48
C GLU A 113 3.00 -3.24 21.65
N HIS A 114 2.54 -3.85 20.54
CA HIS A 114 1.42 -4.78 20.55
C HIS A 114 1.81 -6.14 19.94
N PRO A 115 2.63 -6.95 20.62
CA PRO A 115 3.21 -8.19 20.05
C PRO A 115 2.19 -9.24 19.62
N LYS A 116 0.93 -9.13 20.06
CA LYS A 116 -0.16 -10.00 19.64
C LYS A 116 -0.87 -9.51 18.36
N ALA A 117 -0.65 -8.27 17.94
CA ALA A 117 -1.29 -7.74 16.75
C ALA A 117 -0.62 -8.27 15.48
N ASN A 118 -1.41 -8.79 14.56
CA ASN A 118 -0.95 -9.20 13.23
C ASN A 118 -0.91 -8.04 12.25
N LEU A 119 -1.77 -7.05 12.43
CA LEU A 119 -1.98 -5.93 11.54
C LEU A 119 -1.97 -4.62 12.32
N ALA A 120 -1.28 -3.62 11.81
CA ALA A 120 -1.47 -2.24 12.21
C ALA A 120 -1.87 -1.42 10.97
N PHE A 121 -2.78 -0.45 11.13
CA PHE A 121 -3.16 0.45 10.05
C PHE A 121 -3.43 1.86 10.56
N SER A 122 -3.39 2.81 9.64
CA SER A 122 -3.49 4.23 9.94
C SER A 122 -4.61 4.89 9.15
N GLY A 123 -4.94 6.11 9.54
CA GLY A 123 -5.55 7.05 8.61
C GLY A 123 -4.66 7.28 7.40
N SER A 124 -5.20 7.91 6.37
CA SER A 124 -4.47 8.29 5.16
C SER A 124 -4.86 9.69 4.71
N MET A 125 -3.93 10.40 4.07
CA MET A 125 -4.20 11.63 3.34
C MET A 125 -4.53 11.26 1.89
N GLN A 126 -5.72 11.58 1.43
CA GLN A 126 -6.10 11.43 0.02
C GLN A 126 -5.63 12.68 -0.72
N VAL A 127 -4.80 12.54 -1.73
CA VAL A 127 -4.17 13.67 -2.44
C VAL A 127 -4.43 13.57 -3.93
N LEU A 128 -5.14 14.54 -4.51
CA LEU A 128 -5.32 14.64 -5.95
C LEU A 128 -3.97 14.99 -6.59
N LEU A 129 -3.50 14.16 -7.52
CA LEU A 129 -2.25 14.40 -8.21
C LEU A 129 -2.37 15.57 -9.20
N ASP A 130 -1.27 16.30 -9.41
CA ASP A 130 -1.22 17.44 -10.31
C ASP A 130 -1.66 17.07 -11.72
N GLY A 131 -2.43 17.95 -12.37
CA GLY A 131 -2.93 17.74 -13.73
C GLY A 131 -4.11 16.77 -13.84
N GLN A 132 -4.61 16.21 -12.73
CA GLN A 132 -5.82 15.38 -12.75
C GLN A 132 -7.08 16.22 -12.75
N ASP A 133 -8.03 15.83 -13.60
CA ASP A 133 -9.36 16.46 -13.63
C ASP A 133 -10.25 15.81 -12.55
N ILE A 134 -10.75 16.63 -11.63
CA ILE A 134 -11.65 16.21 -10.56
C ILE A 134 -12.90 15.49 -11.10
N GLU A 135 -13.39 15.86 -12.28
CA GLU A 135 -14.56 15.20 -12.89
C GLU A 135 -14.30 13.75 -13.27
N HIS A 136 -13.04 13.38 -13.53
CA HIS A 136 -12.66 12.00 -13.82
C HIS A 136 -12.46 11.14 -12.56
N VAL A 137 -12.31 11.76 -11.38
CA VAL A 137 -12.17 11.07 -10.09
C VAL A 137 -13.53 11.10 -9.37
N LYS A 138 -14.53 10.46 -9.97
CA LYS A 138 -15.98 10.61 -9.67
C LYS A 138 -16.38 10.35 -8.22
N HIS A 139 -15.77 9.36 -7.56
CA HIS A 139 -16.13 9.04 -6.17
C HIS A 139 -15.59 10.05 -5.15
N LEU A 140 -14.69 10.93 -5.58
CA LEU A 140 -14.00 11.91 -4.74
C LEU A 140 -14.53 13.34 -4.91
N ASN A 141 -15.34 13.60 -5.95
CA ASN A 141 -15.78 14.93 -6.34
C ASN A 141 -16.31 15.76 -5.15
N LYS A 142 -17.16 15.18 -4.30
CA LYS A 142 -17.73 15.90 -3.17
C LYS A 142 -16.66 16.23 -2.12
N GLN A 143 -15.82 15.27 -1.77
CA GLN A 143 -14.80 15.43 -0.73
C GLN A 143 -13.71 16.43 -1.17
N VAL A 144 -13.22 16.32 -2.40
CA VAL A 144 -12.23 17.24 -2.96
C VAL A 144 -12.79 18.65 -3.11
N THR A 145 -14.06 18.80 -3.52
CA THR A 145 -14.73 20.11 -3.63
C THR A 145 -14.88 20.78 -2.27
N GLU A 146 -15.14 20.04 -1.22
CA GLU A 146 -15.32 20.56 0.15
C GLU A 146 -13.98 20.86 0.86
N HIS A 147 -12.92 20.08 0.58
CA HIS A 147 -11.66 20.10 1.33
C HIS A 147 -10.42 20.51 0.52
N GLY A 148 -10.58 20.86 -0.76
CA GLY A 148 -9.45 21.16 -1.67
C GLY A 148 -8.80 19.88 -2.20
N ASN A 149 -7.54 19.99 -2.67
CA ASN A 149 -6.84 18.89 -3.35
C ASN A 149 -6.33 17.77 -2.41
N ALA A 150 -6.55 17.89 -1.10
CA ALA A 150 -6.18 16.88 -0.14
C ALA A 150 -7.12 16.84 1.06
N TYR A 151 -7.45 15.65 1.55
CA TYR A 151 -8.25 15.48 2.77
C TYR A 151 -7.84 14.21 3.53
N ALA A 152 -7.99 14.23 4.86
CA ALA A 152 -7.72 13.04 5.68
C ALA A 152 -8.91 12.06 5.62
N ARG A 153 -8.59 10.77 5.46
CA ARG A 153 -9.52 9.65 5.58
C ARG A 153 -9.10 8.79 6.77
N TYR A 154 -10.04 8.48 7.64
CA TYR A 154 -9.81 7.61 8.81
C TYR A 154 -11.10 6.84 9.16
N ALA A 155 -10.94 5.74 9.90
CA ALA A 155 -12.08 5.00 10.44
C ALA A 155 -12.57 5.65 11.73
N GLU A 156 -13.89 5.69 11.93
CA GLU A 156 -14.49 6.21 13.16
C GLU A 156 -14.26 5.27 14.34
N ASP A 157 -14.02 5.82 15.54
CA ASP A 157 -13.73 5.05 16.75
C ASP A 157 -14.82 4.01 17.05
N ALA A 158 -16.09 4.41 16.89
CA ALA A 158 -17.20 3.49 17.09
C ALA A 158 -17.19 2.29 16.12
N PHE A 159 -16.67 2.47 14.90
CA PHE A 159 -16.48 1.37 13.96
C PHE A 159 -15.31 0.49 14.39
N ILE A 160 -14.18 1.07 14.79
CA ILE A 160 -13.00 0.34 15.28
C ILE A 160 -13.35 -0.51 16.51
N GLU A 161 -14.09 0.04 17.48
CA GLU A 161 -14.58 -0.74 18.64
C GLU A 161 -15.45 -1.93 18.23
N ARG A 162 -16.32 -1.75 17.23
CA ARG A 162 -17.15 -2.85 16.70
C ARG A 162 -16.29 -3.88 15.99
N LEU A 163 -15.27 -3.45 15.26
CA LEU A 163 -14.36 -4.31 14.52
C LEU A 163 -13.51 -5.17 15.47
N HIS A 164 -13.04 -4.63 16.61
CA HIS A 164 -12.38 -5.40 17.67
C HIS A 164 -13.26 -6.51 18.25
N ARG A 165 -14.59 -6.30 18.32
CA ARG A 165 -15.54 -7.30 18.79
C ARG A 165 -15.87 -8.33 17.71
N ASN A 166 -15.88 -7.92 16.45
CA ASN A 166 -16.22 -8.76 15.31
C ASN A 166 -15.51 -8.32 14.04
N TYR A 167 -14.33 -8.89 13.76
CA TYR A 167 -13.51 -8.59 12.60
C TYR A 167 -14.23 -8.83 11.25
N LYS A 168 -15.27 -9.70 11.22
CA LYS A 168 -16.06 -9.95 10.01
C LYS A 168 -16.80 -8.72 9.50
N LEU A 169 -16.92 -7.66 10.31
CA LEU A 169 -17.48 -6.38 9.87
C LEU A 169 -16.64 -5.70 8.77
N PHE A 170 -15.39 -6.12 8.55
CA PHE A 170 -14.62 -5.70 7.37
C PHE A 170 -15.34 -5.97 6.05
N PHE A 171 -16.13 -7.03 5.96
CA PHE A 171 -16.91 -7.33 4.76
C PHE A 171 -18.05 -6.34 4.48
N LEU A 172 -18.42 -5.50 5.43
CA LEU A 172 -19.46 -4.48 5.23
C LEU A 172 -18.92 -3.23 4.51
N GLY A 173 -17.64 -3.11 4.31
CA GLY A 173 -16.99 -2.01 3.62
C GLY A 173 -15.55 -1.81 4.04
N ASN A 174 -14.69 -1.41 3.11
CA ASN A 174 -13.28 -1.15 3.37
C ASN A 174 -13.10 0.15 4.17
N GLN A 175 -12.83 0.01 5.47
CA GLN A 175 -12.55 1.12 6.36
C GLN A 175 -11.04 1.40 6.53
N ILE A 176 -10.18 0.43 6.24
CA ILE A 176 -8.71 0.60 6.26
C ILE A 176 -8.28 1.47 5.08
N GLY A 177 -8.80 1.20 3.90
CA GLY A 177 -8.38 1.85 2.67
C GLY A 177 -7.37 0.99 1.90
N ALA A 178 -6.46 1.64 1.18
CA ALA A 178 -5.45 0.96 0.40
C ALA A 178 -4.48 0.17 1.30
N PRO A 179 -3.91 -0.96 0.84
CA PRO A 179 -2.89 -1.71 1.56
C PRO A 179 -1.68 -0.89 2.02
N SER A 180 -1.38 0.20 1.33
CA SER A 180 -0.36 1.17 1.74
C SER A 180 -0.65 1.81 3.10
N ALA A 181 -1.91 1.86 3.56
CA ALA A 181 -2.25 2.36 4.91
C ALA A 181 -2.02 1.33 6.02
N GLY A 182 -1.55 0.12 5.69
CA GLY A 182 -1.30 -0.96 6.64
C GLY A 182 0.15 -1.44 6.67
N ILE A 183 0.50 -2.13 7.77
CA ILE A 183 1.70 -2.93 7.96
C ILE A 183 1.31 -4.20 8.72
N TYR A 184 1.91 -5.35 8.39
CA TYR A 184 1.55 -6.59 9.05
C TYR A 184 2.75 -7.49 9.35
N ARG A 185 2.58 -8.44 10.29
CA ARG A 185 3.61 -9.43 10.60
C ARG A 185 3.68 -10.48 9.50
N ARG A 186 4.90 -10.74 9.02
CA ARG A 186 5.14 -11.75 7.98
C ARG A 186 4.83 -13.18 8.44
N GLY A 187 5.12 -13.51 9.69
CA GLY A 187 5.07 -14.88 10.18
C GLY A 187 6.11 -15.79 9.50
N GLU A 188 5.85 -17.10 9.44
CA GLU A 188 6.72 -18.06 8.73
C GLU A 188 6.58 -17.90 7.21
N GLN A 189 5.36 -17.65 6.75
CA GLN A 189 5.04 -17.32 5.35
C GLN A 189 4.21 -16.04 5.32
N PRO A 190 4.46 -15.14 4.36
CA PRO A 190 3.66 -13.94 4.22
C PRO A 190 2.24 -14.29 3.77
N VAL A 191 1.26 -13.54 4.28
CA VAL A 191 -0.09 -13.55 3.70
C VAL A 191 -0.04 -12.83 2.36
N LEU A 192 -0.59 -13.45 1.33
CA LEU A 192 -0.60 -12.94 -0.04
C LEU A 192 -2.02 -12.52 -0.43
N PHE A 193 -2.12 -11.70 -1.47
CA PHE A 193 -3.41 -11.45 -2.11
C PHE A 193 -3.94 -12.72 -2.77
N ASP A 194 -5.25 -12.94 -2.68
CA ASP A 194 -5.91 -14.04 -3.35
C ASP A 194 -5.86 -13.87 -4.88
N GLU A 195 -5.18 -14.76 -5.56
CA GLU A 195 -4.98 -14.73 -7.01
C GLU A 195 -6.28 -14.94 -7.80
N GLN A 196 -7.35 -15.40 -7.15
CA GLN A 196 -8.69 -15.55 -7.75
C GLN A 196 -9.54 -14.28 -7.57
N SER A 197 -9.12 -13.34 -6.71
CA SER A 197 -9.86 -12.11 -6.48
C SER A 197 -9.57 -11.10 -7.58
N ASN A 198 -10.60 -10.68 -8.30
CA ASN A 198 -10.51 -9.59 -9.28
C ASN A 198 -11.00 -8.24 -8.74
N TRP A 199 -11.61 -8.25 -7.55
CA TRP A 199 -12.19 -7.08 -6.90
C TRP A 199 -12.07 -7.20 -5.39
N ALA A 200 -11.86 -6.07 -4.70
CA ALA A 200 -11.72 -6.02 -3.24
C ALA A 200 -10.63 -6.94 -2.67
N SER A 201 -9.54 -7.15 -3.41
CA SER A 201 -8.43 -8.03 -3.04
C SER A 201 -7.78 -7.61 -1.72
N ASP A 202 -7.79 -6.31 -1.42
CA ASP A 202 -7.38 -5.71 -0.15
C ASP A 202 -8.23 -6.21 1.03
N MET A 203 -9.54 -6.31 0.83
CA MET A 203 -10.47 -6.82 1.86
C MET A 203 -10.20 -8.27 2.21
N PHE A 204 -9.91 -9.12 1.20
CA PHE A 204 -9.54 -10.52 1.43
C PHE A 204 -8.22 -10.62 2.18
N LEU A 205 -7.20 -9.83 1.79
CA LEU A 205 -5.92 -9.78 2.52
C LEU A 205 -6.13 -9.42 4.00
N TYR A 206 -6.91 -8.37 4.31
CA TYR A 206 -7.17 -7.97 5.68
C TYR A 206 -7.94 -9.02 6.45
N PHE A 207 -8.87 -9.69 5.79
CA PHE A 207 -9.64 -10.76 6.40
C PHE A 207 -8.74 -11.94 6.78
N ASP A 208 -7.85 -12.37 5.89
CA ASP A 208 -6.91 -13.47 6.13
C ASP A 208 -5.94 -13.14 7.26
N LEU A 209 -5.42 -11.91 7.29
CA LEU A 209 -4.57 -11.43 8.38
C LEU A 209 -5.29 -11.47 9.74
N LEU A 210 -6.57 -11.11 9.78
CA LEU A 210 -7.36 -11.06 11.00
C LEU A 210 -7.99 -12.42 11.37
N GLN A 211 -8.13 -13.33 10.42
CA GLN A 211 -8.63 -14.68 10.71
C GLN A 211 -7.67 -15.44 11.65
N ALA A 212 -6.37 -15.15 11.58
CA ALA A 212 -5.36 -15.84 12.37
C ALA A 212 -5.48 -15.56 13.86
N ASN A 213 -5.72 -14.29 14.29
CA ASN A 213 -5.79 -13.95 15.72
C ASN A 213 -6.73 -12.79 16.09
N HIS A 214 -7.37 -12.15 15.14
CA HIS A 214 -8.33 -11.03 15.30
C HIS A 214 -7.76 -9.76 15.97
N VAL A 215 -6.44 -9.68 16.18
CA VAL A 215 -5.82 -8.57 16.90
C VAL A 215 -5.15 -7.62 15.91
N PHE A 216 -5.56 -6.36 15.98
CA PHE A 216 -4.98 -5.29 15.18
C PHE A 216 -4.83 -4.01 16.00
N VAL A 217 -4.03 -3.08 15.49
CA VAL A 217 -3.83 -1.75 16.07
C VAL A 217 -4.18 -0.69 15.04
N TYR A 218 -4.76 0.40 15.47
CA TYR A 218 -5.20 1.49 14.60
C TYR A 218 -4.81 2.86 15.14
N THR A 219 -4.42 3.77 14.26
CA THR A 219 -4.32 5.21 14.54
C THR A 219 -5.07 6.02 13.50
N LYS A 220 -5.71 7.12 13.93
CA LYS A 220 -6.33 8.08 13.00
C LYS A 220 -5.30 8.97 12.29
N GLU A 221 -4.07 9.00 12.78
CA GLU A 221 -2.99 9.77 12.18
C GLU A 221 -2.78 9.34 10.73
N PRO A 222 -2.75 10.25 9.75
CA PRO A 222 -2.54 9.92 8.35
C PRO A 222 -1.05 9.67 8.07
N LEU A 223 -0.60 8.44 8.25
CA LEU A 223 0.80 8.06 8.04
C LEU A 223 1.17 7.88 6.56
N ILE A 224 0.17 7.72 5.71
CA ILE A 224 0.32 7.51 4.26
C ILE A 224 -0.50 8.53 3.49
N SER A 225 0.08 9.05 2.42
CA SER A 225 -0.61 9.82 1.39
C SER A 225 -0.92 8.90 0.21
N ILE A 226 -2.20 8.85 -0.16
CA ILE A 226 -2.74 8.07 -1.27
C ILE A 226 -2.90 9.00 -2.46
N GLY A 227 -2.18 8.72 -3.54
CA GLY A 227 -2.27 9.50 -4.77
C GLY A 227 -3.54 9.15 -5.53
N MET A 228 -4.37 10.15 -5.83
CA MET A 228 -5.63 9.97 -6.54
C MET A 228 -5.50 10.43 -7.98
N HIS A 229 -5.82 9.56 -8.92
CA HIS A 229 -5.78 9.85 -10.36
C HIS A 229 -6.74 8.94 -11.15
N ALA A 230 -7.09 9.37 -12.37
CA ALA A 230 -8.08 8.69 -13.23
C ALA A 230 -7.67 7.27 -13.65
N ASN A 231 -6.36 6.96 -13.63
CA ASN A 231 -5.84 5.66 -14.05
C ASN A 231 -5.70 4.65 -12.88
N GLN A 232 -6.18 4.98 -11.69
CA GLN A 232 -6.18 4.02 -10.57
C GLN A 232 -6.97 2.76 -10.94
N TYR A 233 -6.49 1.60 -10.47
CA TYR A 233 -7.15 0.33 -10.74
C TYR A 233 -8.63 0.34 -10.40
N THR A 234 -9.01 0.95 -9.29
CA THR A 234 -10.41 1.07 -8.84
C THR A 234 -11.29 1.82 -9.85
N GLU A 235 -10.76 2.89 -10.49
CA GLU A 235 -11.48 3.68 -11.48
C GLU A 235 -11.68 2.91 -12.78
N THR A 236 -10.64 2.21 -13.23
CA THR A 236 -10.69 1.47 -14.51
C THR A 236 -11.54 0.20 -14.42
N PHE A 237 -11.67 -0.38 -13.22
CA PHE A 237 -12.40 -1.63 -13.01
C PHE A 237 -13.91 -1.43 -13.04
N THR A 238 -14.43 -0.32 -12.50
CA THR A 238 -15.87 -0.05 -12.40
C THR A 238 -16.60 0.02 -13.74
N GLU A 239 -15.93 0.42 -14.82
CA GLU A 239 -16.54 0.50 -16.15
C GLU A 239 -16.54 -0.83 -16.92
N ARG A 240 -15.55 -1.72 -16.68
CA ARG A 240 -15.37 -2.96 -17.46
C ARG A 240 -16.02 -4.20 -16.83
N SER A 241 -16.09 -4.26 -15.52
CA SER A 241 -16.43 -5.52 -14.82
C SER A 241 -17.92 -5.80 -14.67
N PHE A 242 -18.77 -4.78 -14.64
CA PHE A 242 -20.22 -5.02 -14.60
C PHE A 242 -20.78 -5.60 -15.91
N HIS A 243 -20.02 -5.57 -17.00
CA HIS A 243 -20.46 -6.12 -18.30
C HIS A 243 -20.13 -7.62 -18.50
N ASN A 244 -19.23 -8.20 -17.71
CA ASN A 244 -18.77 -9.58 -17.88
C ASN A 244 -19.40 -10.60 -16.90
N TYR A 245 -20.32 -10.18 -16.03
CA TYR A 245 -21.05 -11.04 -15.11
C TYR A 245 -22.54 -11.21 -15.48
N ARG A 246 -22.86 -11.20 -16.80
CA ARG A 246 -24.18 -11.62 -17.29
C ARG A 246 -24.10 -12.87 -18.13
#